data_7421ab9f9db0824528bb93e989fee447
#
_entry.id   7421ab9f9db0824528bb93e989fee447
#
_cell.length_a   1.000
_cell.length_b   1.000
_cell.length_c   1.000
_cell.angle_alpha   90.00
_cell.angle_beta   90.00
_cell.angle_gamma   90.00
#
_symmetry.space_group_name_H-M   'P 1'
#
loop_
_entity.id
_entity.type
_entity.pdbx_description
1 polymer ?
#
loop_
_entity_poly.entity_id
_entity_poly.type
_entity_poly.pdbx_seq_one_letter_code
_entity_poly.pdbx_strand_id
1 'polypeptide(L)'
;GTAIDPQQLLDAHPDPKLIAVVHAETSTGVRNDVAEIGAAKGDRLLLLDCVTSLGGIPVELDAWGVDLAYSGTQKCLGVPPGLSPLSVSPAAVERIVDRPQSWYLDLNMIANYVTGGGARAYHHTAPISMIYALHAGLGVLLDEGLDAAHARHQACGERLQAGLVGMGFELFAQQGHRLPELTTVVVPTDRLPAGLDEAGVRRTLLDRYDIEIGGGLGAFAGKVWRVGCMGHTARERNVTLLLGALAEILEG
;
A
#
# COMPACT_ATOMS: atom_id res chain seq x y z
N GLY A 1 -6.83 -14.02 -0.72
CA GLY A 1 -5.38 -13.89 -0.68
C GLY A 1 -4.69 -14.33 -1.98
N THR A 2 -5.43 -14.42 -3.09
CA THR A 2 -4.90 -14.80 -4.42
C THR A 2 -4.60 -13.55 -5.24
N ALA A 3 -3.47 -13.52 -5.96
CA ALA A 3 -3.17 -12.46 -6.91
C ALA A 3 -4.17 -12.46 -8.07
N ILE A 4 -4.36 -11.28 -8.66
CA ILE A 4 -5.20 -11.13 -9.85
C ILE A 4 -4.51 -11.86 -11.01
N ASP A 5 -5.27 -12.68 -11.73
CA ASP A 5 -4.84 -13.23 -13.02
C ASP A 5 -4.96 -12.12 -14.08
N PRO A 6 -3.86 -11.69 -14.72
CA PRO A 6 -3.88 -10.62 -15.70
C PRO A 6 -4.84 -10.88 -16.88
N GLN A 7 -4.87 -12.13 -17.39
CA GLN A 7 -5.74 -12.48 -18.50
C GLN A 7 -7.22 -12.42 -18.11
N GLN A 8 -7.55 -12.95 -16.92
CA GLN A 8 -8.92 -12.88 -16.39
C GLN A 8 -9.37 -11.42 -16.21
N LEU A 9 -8.49 -10.53 -15.74
CA LEU A 9 -8.80 -9.10 -15.61
C LEU A 9 -9.06 -8.45 -16.99
N LEU A 10 -8.20 -8.74 -17.98
CA LEU A 10 -8.30 -8.17 -19.32
C LEU A 10 -9.56 -8.63 -20.05
N ASP A 11 -10.01 -9.85 -19.80
CA ASP A 11 -11.19 -10.46 -20.42
C ASP A 11 -12.48 -10.15 -19.65
N ALA A 12 -12.41 -9.54 -18.46
CA ALA A 12 -13.59 -9.28 -17.61
C ALA A 12 -14.62 -8.36 -18.27
N HIS A 13 -14.21 -7.52 -19.21
CA HIS A 13 -15.08 -6.64 -19.97
C HIS A 13 -14.62 -6.54 -21.43
N PRO A 14 -15.51 -6.63 -22.42
CA PRO A 14 -15.13 -6.70 -23.85
C PRO A 14 -14.44 -5.44 -24.38
N ASP A 15 -14.79 -4.26 -23.87
CA ASP A 15 -14.24 -2.98 -24.34
C ASP A 15 -14.13 -1.95 -23.20
N PRO A 16 -13.26 -2.14 -22.21
CA PRO A 16 -13.07 -1.14 -21.17
C PRO A 16 -12.19 0.00 -21.67
N LYS A 17 -12.58 1.23 -21.38
CA LYS A 17 -11.75 2.43 -21.66
C LYS A 17 -10.59 2.58 -20.68
N LEU A 18 -10.78 2.06 -19.47
CA LEU A 18 -9.85 2.15 -18.36
C LEU A 18 -9.80 0.81 -17.64
N ILE A 19 -8.59 0.34 -17.37
CA ILE A 19 -8.30 -0.77 -16.48
C ILE A 19 -7.78 -0.18 -15.18
N ALA A 20 -8.36 -0.55 -14.05
CA ALA A 20 -7.91 -0.12 -12.73
C ALA A 20 -7.44 -1.32 -11.92
N VAL A 21 -6.26 -1.24 -11.34
CA VAL A 21 -5.66 -2.32 -10.54
C VAL A 21 -4.97 -1.77 -9.30
N VAL A 22 -5.06 -2.52 -8.21
CA VAL A 22 -4.28 -2.26 -6.98
C VAL A 22 -2.99 -3.05 -7.06
N HIS A 23 -1.83 -2.39 -6.93
CA HIS A 23 -0.53 -3.06 -6.91
C HIS A 23 -0.31 -3.84 -5.60
N ALA A 24 -0.57 -3.19 -4.47
CA ALA A 24 -0.34 -3.74 -3.14
C ALA A 24 -1.64 -3.73 -2.32
N GLU A 25 -2.32 -4.88 -2.28
CA GLU A 25 -3.64 -5.01 -1.62
C GLU A 25 -3.49 -5.21 -0.11
N THR A 26 -3.84 -4.19 0.66
CA THR A 26 -3.66 -4.18 2.12
C THR A 26 -4.66 -5.01 2.92
N SER A 27 -5.77 -5.41 2.33
CA SER A 27 -6.73 -6.30 3.02
C SER A 27 -6.26 -7.75 3.07
N THR A 28 -5.40 -8.15 2.14
CA THR A 28 -4.95 -9.53 1.94
C THR A 28 -3.44 -9.73 2.02
N GLY A 29 -2.65 -8.67 1.86
CA GLY A 29 -1.18 -8.74 1.80
C GLY A 29 -0.66 -9.22 0.45
N VAL A 30 -1.45 -9.09 -0.62
CA VAL A 30 -1.12 -9.56 -1.97
C VAL A 30 -0.53 -8.44 -2.82
N ARG A 31 0.57 -8.75 -3.53
CA ARG A 31 1.10 -7.97 -4.65
C ARG A 31 0.54 -8.51 -5.96
N ASN A 32 0.02 -7.62 -6.80
CA ASN A 32 -0.42 -7.94 -8.15
C ASN A 32 0.65 -7.58 -9.19
N ASP A 33 0.78 -8.38 -10.25
CA ASP A 33 1.76 -8.17 -11.31
C ASP A 33 1.21 -7.20 -12.36
N VAL A 34 1.68 -5.94 -12.31
CA VAL A 34 1.18 -4.83 -13.14
C VAL A 34 1.82 -4.84 -14.54
N ALA A 35 3.08 -5.26 -14.65
CA ALA A 35 3.82 -5.25 -15.91
C ALA A 35 3.10 -6.07 -17.02
N GLU A 36 2.57 -7.23 -16.68
CA GLU A 36 1.86 -8.11 -17.60
C GLU A 36 0.54 -7.50 -18.09
N ILE A 37 -0.20 -6.87 -17.17
CA ILE A 37 -1.42 -6.12 -17.47
C ILE A 37 -1.12 -4.96 -18.42
N GLY A 38 -0.07 -4.18 -18.12
CA GLY A 38 0.34 -3.04 -18.92
C GLY A 38 0.80 -3.43 -20.32
N ALA A 39 1.54 -4.53 -20.46
CA ALA A 39 1.97 -5.04 -21.76
C ALA A 39 0.79 -5.46 -22.66
N ALA A 40 -0.31 -5.93 -22.08
CA ALA A 40 -1.47 -6.44 -22.78
C ALA A 40 -2.66 -5.45 -22.86
N LYS A 41 -2.54 -4.26 -22.28
CA LYS A 41 -3.66 -3.28 -22.21
C LYS A 41 -4.10 -2.71 -23.58
N GLY A 42 -3.23 -2.73 -24.60
CA GLY A 42 -3.48 -2.06 -25.89
C GLY A 42 -3.66 -0.55 -25.70
N ASP A 43 -4.64 0.05 -26.38
CA ASP A 43 -4.95 1.48 -26.33
C ASP A 43 -5.76 1.91 -25.10
N ARG A 44 -6.08 0.98 -24.20
CA ARG A 44 -6.81 1.25 -22.95
C ARG A 44 -5.89 1.98 -21.97
N LEU A 45 -6.46 2.87 -21.14
CA LEU A 45 -5.72 3.48 -20.04
C LEU A 45 -5.56 2.48 -18.88
N LEU A 46 -4.42 2.52 -18.22
CA LEU A 46 -4.14 1.75 -17.01
C LEU A 46 -3.99 2.70 -15.81
N LEU A 47 -4.87 2.54 -14.83
CA LEU A 47 -4.83 3.24 -13.54
C LEU A 47 -4.27 2.30 -12.47
N LEU A 48 -3.22 2.74 -11.82
CA LEU A 48 -2.57 2.01 -10.74
C LEU A 48 -2.83 2.65 -9.37
N ASP A 49 -3.40 1.89 -8.45
CA ASP A 49 -3.32 2.18 -7.04
C ASP A 49 -1.98 1.68 -6.50
N CYS A 50 -1.07 2.60 -6.19
CA CYS A 50 0.20 2.31 -5.55
C CYS A 50 0.31 2.92 -4.13
N VAL A 51 -0.83 3.11 -3.46
CA VAL A 51 -0.89 3.71 -2.11
C VAL A 51 0.05 3.00 -1.15
N THR A 52 0.08 1.70 -1.16
CA THR A 52 0.91 0.93 -0.21
C THR A 52 2.30 0.63 -0.76
N SER A 53 2.46 0.47 -2.06
CA SER A 53 3.72 0.04 -2.67
C SER A 53 4.74 1.16 -2.89
N LEU A 54 4.30 2.42 -3.12
CA LEU A 54 5.21 3.52 -3.45
C LEU A 54 6.19 3.79 -2.29
N GLY A 55 7.48 3.62 -2.56
CA GLY A 55 8.58 3.76 -1.58
C GLY A 55 8.85 2.50 -0.74
N GLY A 56 8.02 1.45 -0.85
CA GLY A 56 8.20 0.17 -0.16
C GLY A 56 8.75 -0.93 -1.06
N ILE A 57 8.24 -1.01 -2.28
CA ILE A 57 8.68 -1.93 -3.33
C ILE A 57 8.79 -1.16 -4.66
N PRO A 58 9.48 -1.70 -5.68
CA PRO A 58 9.58 -1.05 -6.99
C PRO A 58 8.22 -0.73 -7.61
N VAL A 59 8.08 0.49 -8.14
CA VAL A 59 6.92 0.97 -8.90
C VAL A 59 7.44 1.62 -10.18
N GLU A 60 7.36 0.88 -11.29
CA GLU A 60 7.97 1.22 -12.58
C GLU A 60 6.90 1.71 -13.57
N LEU A 61 6.34 2.92 -13.34
CA LEU A 61 5.16 3.40 -14.08
C LEU A 61 5.35 3.37 -15.59
N ASP A 62 6.46 3.90 -16.09
CA ASP A 62 6.74 3.99 -17.52
C ASP A 62 7.00 2.60 -18.13
N ALA A 63 7.82 1.78 -17.45
CA ALA A 63 8.15 0.43 -17.91
C ALA A 63 6.93 -0.50 -17.94
N TRP A 64 5.97 -0.29 -17.03
CA TRP A 64 4.73 -1.04 -16.98
C TRP A 64 3.60 -0.43 -17.83
N GLY A 65 3.85 0.69 -18.52
CA GLY A 65 2.85 1.36 -19.36
C GLY A 65 1.66 1.88 -18.56
N VAL A 66 1.87 2.30 -17.32
CA VAL A 66 0.82 2.90 -16.47
C VAL A 66 0.54 4.32 -16.93
N ASP A 67 -0.73 4.64 -17.14
CA ASP A 67 -1.17 5.97 -17.60
C ASP A 67 -1.55 6.90 -16.46
N LEU A 68 -2.09 6.33 -15.39
CA LEU A 68 -2.51 7.05 -14.19
C LEU A 68 -2.03 6.27 -12.96
N ALA A 69 -1.44 6.95 -12.01
CA ALA A 69 -1.11 6.33 -10.73
C ALA A 69 -1.38 7.28 -9.58
N TYR A 70 -1.88 6.76 -8.49
CA TYR A 70 -2.01 7.52 -7.26
C TYR A 70 -1.46 6.77 -6.07
N SER A 71 -1.03 7.55 -5.07
CA SER A 71 -0.52 7.02 -3.82
C SER A 71 -1.07 7.79 -2.62
N GLY A 72 -0.67 7.39 -1.43
CA GLY A 72 -0.97 8.05 -0.17
C GLY A 72 0.29 8.24 0.67
N THR A 73 0.37 9.36 1.38
CA THR A 73 1.58 9.74 2.13
C THR A 73 1.80 8.94 3.40
N GLN A 74 0.76 8.30 3.96
CA GLN A 74 0.77 7.60 5.26
C GLN A 74 1.26 6.14 5.21
N LYS A 75 1.65 5.63 4.06
CA LYS A 75 2.14 4.26 3.89
C LYS A 75 3.68 4.25 3.88
N CYS A 76 4.32 3.70 2.87
CA CYS A 76 5.78 3.57 2.84
C CYS A 76 6.53 4.90 2.71
N LEU A 77 5.87 5.99 2.28
CA LEU A 77 6.45 7.33 2.35
C LEU A 77 6.63 7.84 3.79
N GLY A 78 5.96 7.24 4.77
CA GLY A 78 6.23 7.40 6.20
C GLY A 78 5.88 8.77 6.80
N VAL A 79 4.94 9.51 6.21
CA VAL A 79 4.50 10.82 6.70
C VAL A 79 3.00 10.85 6.98
N PRO A 80 2.45 11.85 7.69
CA PRO A 80 1.02 11.91 7.99
C PRO A 80 0.13 11.85 6.74
N PRO A 81 -1.09 11.31 6.85
CA PRO A 81 -2.07 11.32 5.77
C PRO A 81 -2.50 12.74 5.43
N GLY A 82 -3.03 12.96 4.21
CA GLY A 82 -3.59 14.25 3.79
C GLY A 82 -3.19 14.67 2.39
N LEU A 83 -2.27 13.96 1.74
CA LEU A 83 -1.88 14.16 0.34
C LEU A 83 -1.96 12.86 -0.44
N SER A 84 -2.30 12.99 -1.72
CA SER A 84 -2.28 11.90 -2.70
C SER A 84 -1.37 12.29 -3.86
N PRO A 85 -0.11 11.82 -3.88
CA PRO A 85 0.72 11.92 -5.07
C PRO A 85 -0.01 11.31 -6.27
N LEU A 86 0.01 12.02 -7.40
CA LEU A 86 -0.66 11.63 -8.63
C LEU A 86 0.31 11.74 -9.81
N SER A 87 0.36 10.71 -10.63
CA SER A 87 1.04 10.71 -11.93
C SER A 87 0.02 10.56 -13.05
N VAL A 88 0.19 11.34 -14.12
CA VAL A 88 -0.71 11.33 -15.28
C VAL A 88 0.15 11.34 -16.54
N SER A 89 0.03 10.31 -17.39
CA SER A 89 0.76 10.21 -18.64
C SER A 89 0.24 11.20 -19.69
N PRO A 90 1.03 11.56 -20.71
CA PRO A 90 0.55 12.37 -21.82
C PRO A 90 -0.72 11.79 -22.49
N ALA A 91 -0.80 10.48 -22.67
CA ALA A 91 -1.95 9.81 -23.24
C ALA A 91 -3.21 9.95 -22.36
N ALA A 92 -3.06 9.97 -21.05
CA ALA A 92 -4.16 10.21 -20.12
C ALA A 92 -4.57 11.69 -20.11
N VAL A 93 -3.63 12.62 -20.21
CA VAL A 93 -3.93 14.07 -20.31
C VAL A 93 -4.83 14.38 -21.52
N GLU A 94 -4.57 13.77 -22.66
CA GLU A 94 -5.39 13.94 -23.88
C GLU A 94 -6.84 13.45 -23.74
N ARG A 95 -7.11 12.65 -22.69
CA ARG A 95 -8.45 12.08 -22.43
C ARG A 95 -9.16 12.73 -21.25
N ILE A 96 -8.59 13.77 -20.65
CA ILE A 96 -9.27 14.56 -19.61
C ILE A 96 -10.46 15.29 -20.24
N VAL A 97 -11.62 15.16 -19.59
CA VAL A 97 -12.85 15.80 -20.08
C VAL A 97 -12.91 17.29 -19.68
N ASP A 98 -13.50 18.14 -20.54
CA ASP A 98 -13.62 19.58 -20.27
C ASP A 98 -14.55 19.92 -19.10
N ARG A 99 -15.50 19.05 -18.80
CA ARG A 99 -16.52 19.25 -17.74
C ARG A 99 -16.62 18.00 -16.86
N PRO A 100 -15.69 17.82 -15.90
CA PRO A 100 -15.75 16.72 -14.95
C PRO A 100 -16.94 16.87 -14.00
N GLN A 101 -17.40 15.75 -13.43
CA GLN A 101 -18.51 15.74 -12.48
C GLN A 101 -18.12 16.28 -11.08
N SER A 102 -16.84 16.34 -10.78
CA SER A 102 -16.32 16.82 -9.51
C SER A 102 -15.43 18.04 -9.70
N TRP A 103 -15.81 19.16 -9.12
CA TRP A 103 -14.94 20.34 -9.08
C TRP A 103 -13.63 20.07 -8.33
N TYR A 104 -13.70 19.35 -7.21
CA TYR A 104 -12.52 19.09 -6.37
C TYR A 104 -11.51 18.14 -7.03
N LEU A 105 -11.98 17.21 -7.84
CA LEU A 105 -11.16 16.24 -8.57
C LEU A 105 -10.95 16.62 -10.05
N ASP A 106 -11.18 17.88 -10.41
CA ASP A 106 -10.93 18.39 -11.75
C ASP A 106 -9.43 18.54 -12.01
N LEU A 107 -8.87 17.62 -12.80
CA LEU A 107 -7.45 17.60 -13.11
C LEU A 107 -7.02 18.83 -13.95
N ASN A 108 -7.90 19.42 -14.78
CA ASN A 108 -7.60 20.64 -15.51
C ASN A 108 -7.41 21.83 -14.55
N MET A 109 -8.30 21.96 -13.56
CA MET A 109 -8.19 23.02 -12.54
C MET A 109 -7.00 22.81 -11.63
N ILE A 110 -6.72 21.58 -11.22
CA ILE A 110 -5.56 21.23 -10.40
C ILE A 110 -4.25 21.49 -11.16
N ALA A 111 -4.14 21.05 -12.40
CA ALA A 111 -2.97 21.31 -13.24
C ALA A 111 -2.72 22.81 -13.41
N ASN A 112 -3.76 23.58 -13.72
CA ASN A 112 -3.64 25.05 -13.82
C ASN A 112 -3.21 25.71 -12.51
N TYR A 113 -3.68 25.21 -11.37
CA TYR A 113 -3.27 25.70 -10.04
C TYR A 113 -1.79 25.42 -9.74
N VAL A 114 -1.29 24.24 -10.14
CA VAL A 114 0.09 23.80 -9.84
C VAL A 114 1.10 24.30 -10.88
N THR A 115 0.74 24.27 -12.18
CA THR A 115 1.66 24.55 -13.29
C THR A 115 1.39 25.83 -14.03
N GLY A 116 0.32 26.55 -13.69
CA GLY A 116 -0.16 27.72 -14.43
C GLY A 116 0.90 28.81 -14.60
N GLY A 117 1.33 29.04 -15.84
CA GLY A 117 2.41 29.96 -16.23
C GLY A 117 2.00 31.42 -16.37
N GLY A 118 1.04 31.92 -15.58
CA GLY A 118 0.52 33.28 -15.74
C GLY A 118 -0.06 33.86 -14.46
N ALA A 119 -1.30 34.33 -14.53
CA ALA A 119 -2.00 34.85 -13.35
C ALA A 119 -2.17 33.74 -12.29
N ARG A 120 -2.01 34.11 -11.02
CA ARG A 120 -2.18 33.17 -9.89
C ARG A 120 -3.56 32.52 -9.96
N ALA A 121 -3.59 31.23 -10.25
CA ALA A 121 -4.79 30.43 -10.14
C ALA A 121 -4.99 29.93 -8.70
N TYR A 122 -6.23 29.80 -8.26
CA TYR A 122 -6.57 29.28 -6.94
C TYR A 122 -7.67 28.25 -7.10
N HIS A 123 -7.39 27.01 -6.68
CA HIS A 123 -8.36 25.93 -6.69
C HIS A 123 -8.87 25.66 -5.26
N HIS A 124 -7.96 25.44 -4.32
CA HIS A 124 -8.28 25.17 -2.92
C HIS A 124 -7.12 25.62 -2.03
N THR A 125 -7.36 25.72 -0.72
CA THR A 125 -6.28 25.97 0.22
C THR A 125 -5.45 24.71 0.41
N ALA A 126 -4.20 24.75 -0.06
CA ALA A 126 -3.29 23.61 0.07
C ALA A 126 -3.01 23.30 1.55
N PRO A 127 -2.95 22.02 1.95
CA PRO A 127 -2.62 21.61 3.32
C PRO A 127 -1.12 21.75 3.57
N ILE A 128 -0.66 22.98 3.83
CA ILE A 128 0.76 23.38 3.86
C ILE A 128 1.58 22.50 4.82
N SER A 129 1.06 22.22 6.03
CA SER A 129 1.74 21.36 7.01
C SER A 129 2.01 19.95 6.46
N MET A 130 1.08 19.40 5.69
CA MET A 130 1.25 18.08 5.06
C MET A 130 2.27 18.13 3.91
N ILE A 131 2.33 19.25 3.18
CA ILE A 131 3.34 19.46 2.13
C ILE A 131 4.74 19.53 2.74
N TYR A 132 4.93 20.25 3.83
CA TYR A 132 6.21 20.26 4.55
C TYR A 132 6.58 18.88 5.08
N ALA A 133 5.62 18.16 5.66
CA ALA A 133 5.87 16.79 6.14
C ALA A 133 6.26 15.85 4.98
N LEU A 134 5.58 15.94 3.84
CA LEU A 134 5.91 15.14 2.66
C LEU A 134 7.30 15.52 2.11
N HIS A 135 7.63 16.80 2.03
CA HIS A 135 8.96 17.25 1.59
C HIS A 135 10.06 16.66 2.47
N ALA A 136 9.89 16.72 3.80
CA ALA A 136 10.86 16.14 4.73
C ALA A 136 10.96 14.60 4.60
N GLY A 137 9.82 13.90 4.48
CA GLY A 137 9.79 12.45 4.32
C GLY A 137 10.42 11.99 3.00
N LEU A 138 10.17 12.70 1.91
CA LEU A 138 10.82 12.43 0.62
C LEU A 138 12.34 12.67 0.72
N GLY A 139 12.79 13.70 1.43
CA GLY A 139 14.22 13.92 1.69
C GLY A 139 14.85 12.72 2.38
N VAL A 140 14.25 12.22 3.45
CA VAL A 140 14.74 11.02 4.17
C VAL A 140 14.80 9.78 3.26
N LEU A 141 13.76 9.56 2.44
CA LEU A 141 13.72 8.42 1.51
C LEU A 141 14.77 8.53 0.41
N LEU A 142 14.98 9.73 -0.14
CA LEU A 142 15.97 9.97 -1.19
C LEU A 142 17.41 9.91 -0.64
N ASP A 143 17.64 10.36 0.58
CA ASP A 143 18.94 10.24 1.25
C ASP A 143 19.29 8.77 1.56
N GLU A 144 18.31 7.95 1.91
CA GLU A 144 18.49 6.49 2.04
C GLU A 144 18.74 5.83 0.67
N GLY A 145 18.09 6.32 -0.38
CA GLY A 145 18.04 5.74 -1.72
C GLY A 145 16.95 4.68 -1.86
N LEU A 146 16.24 4.69 -3.01
CA LEU A 146 15.09 3.81 -3.24
C LEU A 146 15.47 2.32 -3.16
N ASP A 147 16.58 1.91 -3.76
CA ASP A 147 17.04 0.52 -3.73
C ASP A 147 17.32 0.05 -2.29
N ALA A 148 17.93 0.89 -1.47
CA ALA A 148 18.17 0.57 -0.07
C ALA A 148 16.87 0.49 0.74
N ALA A 149 15.94 1.41 0.51
CA ALA A 149 14.62 1.39 1.13
C ALA A 149 13.83 0.14 0.75
N HIS A 150 13.81 -0.26 -0.53
CA HIS A 150 13.18 -1.49 -1.00
C HIS A 150 13.81 -2.73 -0.36
N ALA A 151 15.15 -2.81 -0.35
CA ALA A 151 15.88 -3.92 0.28
C ALA A 151 15.57 -4.03 1.79
N ARG A 152 15.47 -2.90 2.49
CA ARG A 152 15.11 -2.85 3.91
C ARG A 152 13.70 -3.35 4.17
N HIS A 153 12.71 -2.95 3.35
CA HIS A 153 11.34 -3.46 3.45
C HIS A 153 11.31 -4.97 3.18
N GLN A 154 11.99 -5.42 2.13
CA GLN A 154 12.08 -6.84 1.78
C GLN A 154 12.66 -7.67 2.94
N ALA A 155 13.81 -7.28 3.48
CA ALA A 155 14.46 -7.98 4.60
C ALA A 155 13.57 -8.04 5.85
N CYS A 156 12.92 -6.91 6.21
CA CYS A 156 12.02 -6.86 7.34
C CYS A 156 10.76 -7.72 7.13
N GLY A 157 10.17 -7.67 5.93
CA GLY A 157 9.01 -8.46 5.57
C GLY A 157 9.30 -9.96 5.59
N GLU A 158 10.41 -10.39 4.98
CA GLU A 158 10.86 -11.80 4.98
C GLU A 158 11.10 -12.30 6.41
N ARG A 159 11.80 -11.52 7.24
CA ARG A 159 12.03 -11.87 8.64
C ARG A 159 10.73 -12.01 9.42
N LEU A 160 9.78 -11.07 9.23
CA LEU A 160 8.47 -11.12 9.87
C LEU A 160 7.71 -12.38 9.46
N GLN A 161 7.61 -12.64 8.16
CA GLN A 161 6.90 -13.79 7.59
C GLN A 161 7.53 -15.11 8.07
N ALA A 162 8.86 -15.23 8.03
CA ALA A 162 9.57 -16.41 8.50
C ALA A 162 9.35 -16.64 10.01
N GLY A 163 9.41 -15.58 10.81
CA GLY A 163 9.13 -15.65 12.25
C GLY A 163 7.71 -16.12 12.56
N LEU A 164 6.71 -15.55 11.88
CA LEU A 164 5.31 -15.96 12.03
C LEU A 164 5.08 -17.41 11.60
N VAL A 165 5.65 -17.84 10.48
CA VAL A 165 5.60 -19.26 10.03
C VAL A 165 6.29 -20.17 11.04
N GLY A 166 7.45 -19.77 11.60
CA GLY A 166 8.16 -20.51 12.66
C GLY A 166 7.34 -20.66 13.94
N MET A 167 6.46 -19.71 14.24
CA MET A 167 5.48 -19.78 15.32
C MET A 167 4.21 -20.58 14.93
N GLY A 168 4.15 -21.14 13.72
CA GLY A 168 3.04 -21.95 13.21
C GLY A 168 1.85 -21.16 12.69
N PHE A 169 2.02 -19.87 12.36
CA PHE A 169 0.97 -19.10 11.68
C PHE A 169 0.90 -19.43 10.19
N GLU A 170 -0.31 -19.41 9.66
CA GLU A 170 -0.56 -19.47 8.22
C GLU A 170 -0.57 -18.06 7.64
N LEU A 171 0.24 -17.83 6.60
CA LEU A 171 0.23 -16.57 5.84
C LEU A 171 -0.93 -16.60 4.83
N PHE A 172 -1.77 -15.57 4.88
CA PHE A 172 -3.00 -15.52 4.08
C PHE A 172 -2.75 -15.28 2.59
N ALA A 173 -1.72 -14.48 2.25
CA ALA A 173 -1.41 -14.15 0.87
C ALA A 173 -0.72 -15.29 0.14
N GLN A 174 -1.06 -15.45 -1.14
CA GLN A 174 -0.48 -16.42 -2.07
C GLN A 174 1.05 -16.38 -2.07
N GLN A 175 1.67 -17.54 -2.00
CA GLN A 175 3.13 -17.66 -2.13
C GLN A 175 3.61 -17.09 -3.47
N GLY A 176 4.71 -16.34 -3.45
CA GLY A 176 5.24 -15.63 -4.64
C GLY A 176 4.64 -14.22 -4.84
N HIS A 177 3.49 -13.94 -4.23
CA HIS A 177 2.79 -12.64 -4.32
C HIS A 177 2.64 -11.92 -2.97
N ARG A 178 3.42 -12.30 -1.98
CA ARG A 178 3.38 -11.68 -0.64
C ARG A 178 4.07 -10.33 -0.64
N LEU A 179 3.40 -9.35 -0.04
CA LEU A 179 3.96 -8.02 0.18
C LEU A 179 4.99 -8.07 1.32
N PRO A 180 6.17 -7.46 1.18
CA PRO A 180 7.08 -7.28 2.29
C PRO A 180 6.59 -6.20 3.28
N GLU A 181 5.95 -5.16 2.80
CA GLU A 181 5.46 -4.04 3.61
C GLU A 181 4.16 -4.33 4.37
N LEU A 182 3.43 -5.40 4.00
CA LEU A 182 2.23 -5.83 4.74
C LEU A 182 2.09 -7.34 4.76
N THR A 183 2.12 -7.92 5.94
CA THR A 183 1.88 -9.35 6.15
C THR A 183 0.48 -9.56 6.72
N THR A 184 -0.32 -10.38 6.07
CA THR A 184 -1.62 -10.83 6.56
C THR A 184 -1.51 -12.29 6.99
N VAL A 185 -1.92 -12.58 8.23
CA VAL A 185 -1.89 -13.94 8.81
C VAL A 185 -3.27 -14.36 9.25
N VAL A 186 -3.56 -15.65 9.10
CA VAL A 186 -4.79 -16.26 9.62
C VAL A 186 -4.73 -16.29 11.15
N VAL A 187 -5.80 -15.86 11.80
CA VAL A 187 -5.91 -15.92 13.27
C VAL A 187 -5.96 -17.38 13.71
N PRO A 188 -5.03 -17.85 14.57
CA PRO A 188 -4.99 -19.23 15.04
C PRO A 188 -6.01 -19.43 16.19
N THR A 189 -7.30 -19.42 15.88
CA THR A 189 -8.38 -19.44 16.87
C THR A 189 -8.36 -20.63 17.82
N ASP A 190 -7.75 -21.73 17.41
CA ASP A 190 -7.56 -22.96 18.18
C ASP A 190 -6.36 -22.92 19.16
N ARG A 191 -5.51 -21.91 19.02
CA ARG A 191 -4.28 -21.72 19.84
C ARG A 191 -4.26 -20.42 20.63
N LEU A 192 -5.36 -19.66 20.59
CA LEU A 192 -5.43 -18.46 21.43
C LEU A 192 -5.50 -18.84 22.91
N PRO A 193 -4.86 -18.06 23.80
CA PRO A 193 -4.94 -18.30 25.23
C PRO A 193 -6.37 -18.26 25.75
N ALA A 194 -6.67 -19.05 26.78
CA ALA A 194 -8.00 -19.10 27.37
C ALA A 194 -8.48 -17.70 27.79
N GLY A 195 -9.65 -17.31 27.30
CA GLY A 195 -10.25 -16.01 27.59
C GLY A 195 -9.82 -14.86 26.67
N LEU A 196 -8.93 -15.12 25.69
CA LEU A 196 -8.56 -14.15 24.66
C LEU A 196 -9.19 -14.55 23.31
N ASP A 197 -9.77 -13.57 22.64
CA ASP A 197 -10.10 -13.62 21.22
C ASP A 197 -9.07 -12.84 20.37
N GLU A 198 -9.30 -12.75 19.06
CA GLU A 198 -8.39 -12.03 18.16
C GLU A 198 -8.23 -10.55 18.54
N ALA A 199 -9.30 -9.91 18.96
CA ALA A 199 -9.28 -8.51 19.39
C ALA A 199 -8.58 -8.34 20.73
N GLY A 200 -8.71 -9.32 21.64
CA GLY A 200 -8.01 -9.37 22.92
C GLY A 200 -6.49 -9.45 22.75
N VAL A 201 -6.01 -10.28 21.82
CA VAL A 201 -4.57 -10.34 21.49
C VAL A 201 -4.06 -9.00 20.99
N ARG A 202 -4.78 -8.35 20.03
CA ARG A 202 -4.38 -7.03 19.52
C ARG A 202 -4.39 -5.95 20.61
N ARG A 203 -5.37 -5.99 21.52
CA ARG A 203 -5.42 -5.10 22.68
C ARG A 203 -4.27 -5.33 23.62
N THR A 204 -3.91 -6.59 23.92
CA THR A 204 -2.77 -6.93 24.76
C THR A 204 -1.46 -6.45 24.16
N LEU A 205 -1.27 -6.59 22.84
CA LEU A 205 -0.12 -6.02 22.12
C LEU A 205 -0.04 -4.50 22.33
N LEU A 206 -1.14 -3.80 22.21
CA LEU A 206 -1.18 -2.34 22.39
C LEU A 206 -0.92 -1.96 23.86
N ASP A 207 -1.64 -2.56 24.80
CA ASP A 207 -1.61 -2.14 26.21
C ASP A 207 -0.31 -2.51 26.93
N ARG A 208 0.34 -3.64 26.58
CA ARG A 208 1.56 -4.13 27.25
C ARG A 208 2.85 -3.81 26.51
N TYR A 209 2.80 -3.67 25.18
CA TYR A 209 4.01 -3.55 24.37
C TYR A 209 4.04 -2.30 23.48
N ASP A 210 3.01 -1.44 23.55
CA ASP A 210 2.84 -0.26 22.67
C ASP A 210 2.89 -0.62 21.19
N ILE A 211 2.38 -1.82 20.82
CA ILE A 211 2.36 -2.30 19.44
C ILE A 211 0.92 -2.40 18.96
N GLU A 212 0.59 -1.67 17.89
CA GLU A 212 -0.71 -1.79 17.22
C GLU A 212 -0.58 -2.58 15.92
N ILE A 213 -1.40 -3.62 15.76
CA ILE A 213 -1.59 -4.35 14.51
C ILE A 213 -3.04 -4.27 14.06
N GLY A 214 -3.26 -4.34 12.75
CA GLY A 214 -4.61 -4.27 12.18
C GLY A 214 -5.36 -5.60 12.26
N GLY A 215 -6.67 -5.53 12.47
CA GLY A 215 -7.57 -6.67 12.22
C GLY A 215 -7.96 -6.79 10.75
N GLY A 216 -8.65 -7.87 10.40
CA GLY A 216 -9.24 -8.06 9.08
C GLY A 216 -10.31 -7.02 8.75
N LEU A 217 -10.55 -6.75 7.47
CA LEU A 217 -11.57 -5.84 6.96
C LEU A 217 -12.69 -6.63 6.27
N GLY A 218 -13.93 -6.12 6.37
CA GLY A 218 -15.08 -6.70 5.69
C GLY A 218 -15.23 -8.20 5.96
N ALA A 219 -15.19 -9.02 4.93
CA ALA A 219 -15.35 -10.49 5.04
C ALA A 219 -14.23 -11.19 5.83
N PHE A 220 -13.11 -10.51 6.09
CA PHE A 220 -11.97 -11.02 6.85
C PHE A 220 -11.93 -10.56 8.30
N ALA A 221 -12.91 -9.77 8.74
CA ALA A 221 -13.04 -9.33 10.14
C ALA A 221 -13.06 -10.54 11.08
N GLY A 222 -12.22 -10.52 12.12
CA GLY A 222 -12.08 -11.62 13.07
C GLY A 222 -11.31 -12.85 12.57
N LYS A 223 -10.90 -12.87 11.29
CA LYS A 223 -10.26 -14.05 10.66
C LYS A 223 -8.79 -13.88 10.39
N VAL A 224 -8.32 -12.65 10.23
CA VAL A 224 -6.92 -12.36 9.93
C VAL A 224 -6.41 -11.18 10.76
N TRP A 225 -5.11 -11.18 11.03
CA TRP A 225 -4.36 -10.00 11.45
C TRP A 225 -3.55 -9.46 10.30
N ARG A 226 -3.36 -8.14 10.28
CA ARG A 226 -2.56 -7.43 9.28
C ARG A 226 -1.43 -6.68 9.98
N VAL A 227 -0.22 -7.05 9.66
CA VAL A 227 1.00 -6.47 10.24
C VAL A 227 1.67 -5.60 9.21
N GLY A 228 1.66 -4.28 9.43
CA GLY A 228 2.34 -3.30 8.60
C GLY A 228 3.83 -3.18 8.98
N CYS A 229 4.69 -3.22 7.97
CA CYS A 229 6.12 -3.00 8.08
C CYS A 229 6.52 -1.96 7.03
N MET A 230 6.09 -0.71 7.24
CA MET A 230 6.08 0.34 6.22
C MET A 230 6.94 1.54 6.62
N GLY A 231 7.66 2.13 5.64
CA GLY A 231 8.43 3.34 5.84
C GLY A 231 9.36 3.26 7.04
N HIS A 232 9.23 4.19 7.98
CA HIS A 232 10.06 4.25 9.18
C HIS A 232 9.91 3.03 10.12
N THR A 233 8.76 2.34 10.09
CA THR A 233 8.53 1.18 10.96
C THR A 233 9.14 -0.12 10.42
N ALA A 234 9.53 -0.17 9.14
CA ALA A 234 10.24 -1.31 8.56
C ALA A 234 11.68 -1.38 9.10
N ARG A 235 11.82 -1.86 10.34
CA ARG A 235 13.09 -2.00 11.05
C ARG A 235 13.17 -3.35 11.75
N GLU A 236 14.31 -3.97 11.71
CA GLU A 236 14.56 -5.29 12.32
C GLU A 236 14.17 -5.35 13.79
N ARG A 237 14.49 -4.30 14.56
CA ARG A 237 14.13 -4.20 15.97
C ARG A 237 12.62 -4.27 16.22
N ASN A 238 11.81 -3.66 15.35
CA ASN A 238 10.35 -3.65 15.48
C ASN A 238 9.77 -5.04 15.17
N VAL A 239 10.33 -5.72 14.16
CA VAL A 239 9.97 -7.12 13.84
C VAL A 239 10.30 -8.03 15.01
N THR A 240 11.52 -7.91 15.59
CA THR A 240 11.95 -8.70 16.76
C THR A 240 11.03 -8.48 17.94
N LEU A 241 10.69 -7.23 18.25
CA LEU A 241 9.81 -6.88 19.35
C LEU A 241 8.42 -7.49 19.17
N LEU A 242 7.82 -7.35 17.99
CA LEU A 242 6.50 -7.91 17.68
C LEU A 242 6.49 -9.43 17.82
N LEU A 243 7.47 -10.13 17.23
CA LEU A 243 7.54 -11.59 17.31
C LEU A 243 7.71 -12.07 18.76
N GLY A 244 8.55 -11.39 19.56
CA GLY A 244 8.71 -11.70 20.99
C GLY A 244 7.44 -11.46 21.79
N ALA A 245 6.75 -10.34 21.55
CA ALA A 245 5.49 -10.02 22.22
C ALA A 245 4.37 -11.03 21.87
N LEU A 246 4.27 -11.42 20.59
CA LEU A 246 3.31 -12.45 20.16
C LEU A 246 3.61 -13.80 20.80
N ALA A 247 4.89 -14.21 20.87
CA ALA A 247 5.28 -15.47 21.53
C ALA A 247 4.87 -15.45 23.00
N GLU A 248 5.20 -14.39 23.74
CA GLU A 248 4.84 -14.26 25.16
C GLU A 248 3.32 -14.28 25.39
N ILE A 249 2.55 -13.61 24.54
CA ILE A 249 1.06 -13.59 24.67
C ILE A 249 0.46 -14.97 24.40
N LEU A 250 1.01 -15.73 23.44
CA LEU A 250 0.46 -17.01 23.02
C LEU A 250 0.89 -18.17 23.93
N GLU A 251 1.99 -18.02 24.64
CA GLU A 251 2.48 -19.01 25.63
C GLU A 251 1.80 -18.84 27.01
N GLY A 252 1.19 -17.71 27.30
CA GLY A 252 0.47 -17.39 28.54
C GLY A 252 1.35 -16.71 29.58
#